data_516e5d594bfdadcd25bc86401d39ae0a
#
_entry.id   516e5d594bfdadcd25bc86401d39ae0a
#
_cell.length_a   1.000
_cell.length_b   1.000
_cell.length_c   1.000
_cell.angle_alpha   90.00
_cell.angle_beta   90.00
_cell.angle_gamma   90.00
#
_symmetry.space_group_name_H-M   'P 1'
#
loop_
_entity.id
_entity.type
_entity.pdbx_description
1 polymer ?
#
loop_
_entity_poly.entity_id
_entity_poly.type
_entity_poly.pdbx_seq_one_letter_code
_entity_poly.pdbx_strand_id
1 'polypeptide(L)'
;FRYKAFDASCSLRGVGGFQILNQYRMLHETFMEGGNQNYPKTILNKPYGVDTYVYTAPSYVSYFVENGDYLKLDNVTLGYSIPFKKYIEKLRFYISGLNLYTFTKYLGIDPEVNILGLSPGIDQIGGIYPSTRSISVGVQLSLF
;
A
#
# COMPACT_ATOMS: atom_id res chain seq x y z
N PHE A 1 -2.14 -14.70 -19.28
CA PHE A 1 -1.57 -14.74 -20.64
C PHE A 1 -0.58 -15.88 -20.76
N ARG A 2 -0.62 -16.63 -21.87
CA ARG A 2 0.34 -17.69 -22.18
C ARG A 2 0.76 -17.60 -23.66
N TYR A 3 2.06 -17.66 -23.89
CA TYR A 3 2.62 -17.69 -25.24
C TYR A 3 3.79 -18.65 -25.30
N LYS A 4 3.64 -19.76 -26.05
CA LYS A 4 4.62 -20.86 -26.14
C LYS A 4 5.02 -21.37 -24.73
N ALA A 5 6.28 -21.21 -24.35
CA ALA A 5 6.83 -21.62 -23.08
C ALA A 5 6.65 -20.61 -21.95
N PHE A 6 6.26 -19.38 -22.29
CA PHE A 6 6.08 -18.29 -21.32
C PHE A 6 4.64 -18.19 -20.83
N ASP A 7 4.46 -17.94 -19.54
CA ASP A 7 3.22 -17.57 -18.93
C ASP A 7 3.40 -16.31 -18.05
N ALA A 8 2.40 -15.48 -18.04
CA ALA A 8 2.34 -14.28 -17.24
C ALA A 8 0.95 -14.11 -16.64
N SER A 9 0.89 -13.77 -15.38
CA SER A 9 -0.36 -13.38 -14.69
C SER A 9 -0.15 -12.08 -13.95
N CYS A 10 -1.22 -11.29 -13.89
CA CYS A 10 -1.25 -10.02 -13.17
C CYS A 10 -2.61 -9.89 -12.50
N SER A 11 -2.61 -9.47 -11.25
CA SER A 11 -3.81 -9.15 -10.47
C SER A 11 -3.76 -7.70 -10.04
N LEU A 12 -4.81 -6.96 -10.36
CA LEU A 12 -5.03 -5.59 -9.95
C LEU A 12 -6.26 -5.54 -9.06
N ARG A 13 -6.19 -4.76 -7.99
CA ARG A 13 -7.31 -4.51 -7.08
C ARG A 13 -7.47 -3.00 -6.88
N GLY A 14 -8.68 -2.51 -7.05
CA GLY A 14 -9.01 -1.10 -6.84
C GLY A 14 -10.16 -0.95 -5.87
N VAL A 15 -10.09 0.07 -5.03
CA VAL A 15 -11.18 0.52 -4.16
C VAL A 15 -11.30 2.02 -4.32
N GLY A 16 -12.52 2.52 -4.41
CA GLY A 16 -12.77 3.94 -4.60
C GLY A 16 -14.06 4.40 -3.93
N GLY A 17 -14.21 5.71 -3.82
CA GLY A 17 -15.39 6.34 -3.24
C GLY A 17 -15.40 6.38 -1.72
N PHE A 18 -14.22 6.36 -1.06
CA PHE A 18 -14.13 6.45 0.40
C PHE A 18 -13.10 7.49 0.85
N GLN A 19 -13.22 7.90 2.09
CA GLN A 19 -12.34 8.87 2.72
C GLN A 19 -11.64 8.26 3.92
N ILE A 20 -10.43 8.75 4.21
CA ILE A 20 -9.60 8.33 5.33
C ILE A 20 -9.29 9.53 6.20
N LEU A 21 -9.53 9.42 7.50
CA LEU A 21 -9.00 10.37 8.48
C LEU A 21 -7.56 9.99 8.78
N ASN A 22 -6.62 10.81 8.33
CA ASN A 22 -5.19 10.61 8.50
C ASN A 22 -4.73 11.11 9.88
N GLN A 23 -4.85 10.26 10.90
CA GLN A 23 -4.40 10.60 12.25
C GLN A 23 -2.88 10.74 12.35
N TYR A 24 -2.14 10.05 11.50
CA TYR A 24 -0.68 10.18 11.46
C TYR A 24 -0.29 11.62 11.11
N ARG A 25 -0.87 12.19 10.04
CA ARG A 25 -0.67 13.60 9.69
C ARG A 25 -1.18 14.53 10.79
N MET A 26 -2.35 14.25 11.35
CA MET A 26 -2.94 15.06 12.41
C MET A 26 -2.01 15.24 13.61
N LEU A 27 -1.28 14.18 14.00
CA LEU A 27 -0.36 14.24 15.13
C LEU A 27 1.02 14.79 14.76
N HIS A 28 1.48 14.62 13.53
CA HIS A 28 2.82 15.04 13.11
C HIS A 28 2.85 16.40 12.43
N GLU A 29 1.73 16.88 11.89
CA GLU A 29 1.60 18.23 11.33
C GLU A 29 1.14 19.25 12.35
N THR A 30 0.74 18.83 13.55
CA THR A 30 0.42 19.74 14.65
C THR A 30 1.67 20.01 15.47
N PHE A 31 2.03 21.28 15.63
CA PHE A 31 3.22 21.67 16.40
C PHE A 31 2.93 21.53 17.90
N MET A 32 3.61 20.60 18.55
CA MET A 32 3.54 20.44 20.00
C MET A 32 4.79 21.01 20.65
N GLU A 33 4.62 21.95 21.58
CA GLU A 33 5.72 22.53 22.35
C GLU A 33 6.46 21.44 23.13
N GLY A 34 7.79 21.38 23.01
CA GLY A 34 8.61 20.38 23.67
C GLY A 34 8.70 19.03 22.99
N GLY A 35 8.14 18.85 21.79
CA GLY A 35 8.25 17.61 21.02
C GLY A 35 9.62 17.43 20.38
N ASN A 36 10.34 16.36 20.74
CA ASN A 36 11.60 15.95 20.10
C ASN A 36 11.35 15.07 18.87
N GLN A 37 10.46 15.51 17.97
CA GLN A 37 10.12 14.73 16.77
C GLN A 37 10.45 15.51 15.50
N ASN A 38 10.76 14.75 14.44
CA ASN A 38 10.90 15.32 13.10
C ASN A 38 9.51 15.62 12.53
N TYR A 39 9.32 16.83 12.03
CA TYR A 39 8.09 17.25 11.40
C TYR A 39 8.15 17.03 9.88
N PRO A 40 7.06 16.58 9.24
CA PRO A 40 6.98 16.50 7.79
C PRO A 40 7.00 17.92 7.17
N LYS A 41 7.51 18.02 5.94
CA LYS A 41 7.54 19.32 5.22
C LYS A 41 6.16 19.94 5.02
N THR A 42 5.12 19.13 5.04
CA THR A 42 3.73 19.54 4.91
C THR A 42 3.26 20.46 6.04
N ILE A 43 3.94 20.47 7.19
CA ILE A 43 3.66 21.42 8.29
C ILE A 43 3.85 22.88 7.85
N LEU A 44 4.67 23.12 6.81
CA LEU A 44 4.87 24.45 6.26
C LEU A 44 3.74 24.90 5.32
N ASN A 45 2.84 23.98 4.97
CA ASN A 45 1.64 24.34 4.24
C ASN A 45 0.76 25.20 5.14
N LYS A 46 0.10 26.17 4.54
CA LYS A 46 -0.86 27.04 5.24
C LYS A 46 -2.27 26.58 4.90
N PRO A 47 -2.81 25.55 5.57
CA PRO A 47 -4.17 25.15 5.33
C PRO A 47 -5.10 26.33 5.67
N TYR A 48 -6.02 26.62 4.80
CA TYR A 48 -6.97 27.73 4.96
C TYR A 48 -6.32 29.11 5.08
N GLY A 49 -5.09 29.30 4.59
CA GLY A 49 -4.37 30.59 4.65
C GLY A 49 -3.85 31.00 6.01
N VAL A 50 -3.94 30.10 7.01
CA VAL A 50 -3.47 30.35 8.39
C VAL A 50 -2.13 29.63 8.61
N ASP A 51 -1.21 30.29 9.31
CA ASP A 51 0.00 29.61 9.78
C ASP A 51 -0.38 28.52 10.78
N THR A 52 -0.06 27.27 10.46
CA THR A 52 -0.33 26.11 11.33
C THR A 52 0.57 26.05 12.57
N TYR A 53 1.36 27.08 12.83
CA TYR A 53 2.11 27.27 14.08
C TYR A 53 1.22 27.51 15.30
N VAL A 54 -0.03 27.15 15.20
CA VAL A 54 -0.90 27.22 16.37
C VAL A 54 -0.58 26.03 17.26
N TYR A 55 -0.07 26.30 18.44
CA TYR A 55 0.11 25.37 19.55
C TYR A 55 -1.24 24.82 20.02
N THR A 56 -1.96 24.16 19.16
CA THR A 56 -3.24 23.55 19.50
C THR A 56 -3.09 22.05 19.56
N ALA A 57 -3.78 21.44 20.50
CA ALA A 57 -3.89 19.99 20.53
C ALA A 57 -4.39 19.46 19.19
N PRO A 58 -3.90 18.27 18.74
CA PRO A 58 -4.39 17.66 17.53
C PRO A 58 -5.92 17.62 17.52
N SER A 59 -6.54 18.17 16.49
CA SER A 59 -7.99 18.30 16.39
C SER A 59 -8.52 17.55 15.18
N TYR A 60 -9.67 16.92 15.35
CA TYR A 60 -10.38 16.25 14.26
C TYR A 60 -11.01 17.26 13.32
N VAL A 61 -10.24 17.71 12.33
CA VAL A 61 -10.69 18.68 11.32
C VAL A 61 -10.66 18.06 9.93
N SER A 62 -11.52 18.57 9.05
CA SER A 62 -11.65 18.06 7.67
C SER A 62 -10.37 18.15 6.84
N TYR A 63 -9.40 18.97 7.23
CA TYR A 63 -8.08 19.07 6.62
C TYR A 63 -7.31 17.74 6.60
N PHE A 64 -7.53 16.90 7.61
CA PHE A 64 -6.89 15.57 7.71
C PHE A 64 -7.73 14.44 7.12
N VAL A 65 -8.89 14.76 6.55
CA VAL A 65 -9.72 13.81 5.81
C VAL A 65 -9.30 13.82 4.35
N GLU A 66 -8.78 12.70 3.89
CA GLU A 66 -8.22 12.55 2.55
C GLU A 66 -8.99 11.52 1.73
N ASN A 67 -8.86 11.63 0.40
CA ASN A 67 -9.37 10.59 -0.49
C ASN A 67 -8.54 9.31 -0.32
N GLY A 68 -9.23 8.21 -0.02
CA GLY A 68 -8.64 6.88 0.16
C GLY A 68 -8.58 6.03 -1.10
N ASP A 69 -9.01 6.54 -2.25
CA ASP A 69 -9.04 5.76 -3.50
C ASP A 69 -7.65 5.24 -3.87
N TYR A 70 -7.60 3.98 -4.26
CA TYR A 70 -6.36 3.38 -4.72
C TYR A 70 -6.57 2.30 -5.77
N LEU A 71 -5.50 2.04 -6.54
CA LEU A 71 -5.35 0.89 -7.41
C LEU A 71 -4.03 0.20 -7.05
N LYS A 72 -4.11 -1.08 -6.69
CA LYS A 72 -2.97 -1.87 -6.22
C LYS A 72 -2.61 -2.94 -7.23
N LEU A 73 -1.31 -3.05 -7.53
CA LEU A 73 -0.73 -4.16 -8.25
C LEU A 73 -0.42 -5.25 -7.23
N ASP A 74 -1.42 -6.12 -7.01
CA ASP A 74 -1.39 -7.13 -5.96
C ASP A 74 -0.40 -8.25 -6.24
N ASN A 75 -0.46 -8.80 -7.44
CA ASN A 75 0.36 -9.93 -7.83
C ASN A 75 0.79 -9.81 -9.30
N VAL A 76 2.05 -10.10 -9.54
CA VAL A 76 2.57 -10.35 -10.90
C VAL A 76 3.39 -11.62 -10.85
N THR A 77 3.10 -12.57 -11.72
CA THR A 77 3.89 -13.79 -11.87
C THR A 77 4.31 -13.96 -13.31
N LEU A 78 5.58 -14.23 -13.53
CA LEU A 78 6.16 -14.57 -14.81
C LEU A 78 6.73 -15.99 -14.72
N GLY A 79 6.36 -16.85 -15.66
CA GLY A 79 6.79 -18.23 -15.70
C GLY A 79 7.38 -18.62 -17.06
N TYR A 80 8.33 -19.54 -17.01
CA TYR A 80 8.91 -20.18 -18.18
C TYR A 80 8.90 -21.70 -18.00
N SER A 81 8.28 -22.41 -18.92
CA SER A 81 8.05 -23.86 -18.85
C SER A 81 8.85 -24.59 -19.91
N ILE A 82 9.63 -25.57 -19.49
CA ILE A 82 10.39 -26.45 -20.37
C ILE A 82 9.69 -27.81 -20.39
N PRO A 83 9.17 -28.29 -21.54
CA PRO A 83 8.61 -29.63 -21.64
C PRO A 83 9.73 -30.69 -21.74
N PHE A 84 9.53 -31.81 -21.08
CA PHE A 84 10.39 -32.98 -21.16
C PHE A 84 9.56 -34.19 -21.66
N LYS A 85 10.22 -35.24 -22.10
CA LYS A 85 9.52 -36.34 -22.81
C LYS A 85 9.61 -37.72 -22.13
N LYS A 86 10.25 -37.84 -20.96
CA LYS A 86 10.50 -39.19 -20.42
C LYS A 86 9.88 -39.43 -19.04
N TYR A 87 10.46 -38.89 -18.00
CA TYR A 87 9.98 -39.08 -16.62
C TYR A 87 9.40 -37.79 -16.03
N ILE A 88 9.74 -36.67 -16.63
CA ILE A 88 9.30 -35.33 -16.24
C ILE A 88 8.41 -34.85 -17.37
N GLU A 89 7.19 -34.46 -17.02
CA GLU A 89 6.28 -33.86 -17.97
C GLU A 89 6.72 -32.41 -18.27
N LYS A 90 7.00 -31.63 -17.22
CA LYS A 90 7.31 -30.24 -17.35
C LYS A 90 8.11 -29.70 -16.14
N LEU A 91 9.09 -28.85 -16.44
CA LEU A 91 9.82 -28.04 -15.47
C LEU A 91 9.47 -26.57 -15.71
N ARG A 92 8.93 -25.90 -14.69
CA ARG A 92 8.56 -24.49 -14.76
C ARG A 92 9.36 -23.68 -13.76
N PHE A 93 10.08 -22.68 -14.25
CA PHE A 93 10.69 -21.63 -13.45
C PHE A 93 9.74 -20.46 -13.37
N TYR A 94 9.63 -19.84 -12.21
CA TYR A 94 8.79 -18.64 -12.07
C TYR A 94 9.38 -17.63 -11.10
N ILE A 95 9.05 -16.37 -11.33
CA ILE A 95 9.23 -15.26 -10.41
C ILE A 95 7.85 -14.65 -10.13
N SER A 96 7.57 -14.41 -8.87
CA SER A 96 6.31 -13.82 -8.42
C SER A 96 6.58 -12.66 -7.49
N GLY A 97 5.86 -11.55 -7.70
CA GLY A 97 5.89 -10.40 -6.83
C GLY A 97 4.51 -10.13 -6.24
N LEU A 98 4.46 -9.87 -4.93
CA LEU A 98 3.24 -9.51 -4.20
C LEU A 98 3.32 -8.08 -3.69
N ASN A 99 2.19 -7.39 -3.66
CA ASN A 99 2.05 -6.01 -3.18
C ASN A 99 3.06 -5.06 -3.82
N LEU A 100 3.23 -5.14 -5.15
CA LEU A 100 4.33 -4.50 -5.84
C LEU A 100 4.23 -2.99 -5.83
N TYR A 101 3.03 -2.44 -6.04
CA TYR A 101 2.81 -1.01 -6.07
C TYR A 101 1.36 -0.63 -5.79
N THR A 102 1.18 0.49 -5.07
CA THR A 102 -0.12 1.10 -4.82
C THR A 102 -0.16 2.48 -5.44
N PHE A 103 -1.06 2.68 -6.40
CA PHE A 103 -1.36 3.97 -6.99
C PHE A 103 -2.44 4.64 -6.16
N THR A 104 -2.10 5.73 -5.48
CA THR A 104 -3.03 6.48 -4.63
C THR A 104 -2.59 7.95 -4.51
N LYS A 105 -3.52 8.82 -4.16
CA LYS A 105 -3.25 10.21 -3.76
C LYS A 105 -3.24 10.39 -2.23
N TYR A 106 -3.51 9.32 -1.51
CA TYR A 106 -3.45 9.33 -0.05
C TYR A 106 -2.03 9.62 0.43
N LEU A 107 -1.88 10.52 1.40
CA LEU A 107 -0.57 10.98 1.90
C LEU A 107 -0.07 10.16 3.10
N GLY A 108 -0.86 9.23 3.61
CA GLY A 108 -0.43 8.26 4.62
C GLY A 108 0.40 7.12 4.04
N ILE A 109 0.71 6.15 4.88
CA ILE A 109 1.62 5.03 4.53
C ILE A 109 0.93 4.02 3.61
N ASP A 110 -0.30 3.64 3.90
CA ASP A 110 -1.07 2.66 3.14
C ASP A 110 -2.56 3.03 3.19
N PRO A 111 -3.26 3.18 2.05
CA PRO A 111 -4.69 3.47 2.04
C PRO A 111 -5.56 2.31 2.50
N GLU A 112 -5.04 1.10 2.63
CA GLU A 112 -5.75 -0.07 3.16
C GLU A 112 -5.83 -0.05 4.69
N VAL A 113 -6.16 1.11 5.25
CA VAL A 113 -6.25 1.31 6.70
C VAL A 113 -7.56 0.76 7.26
N ASN A 114 -7.46 0.03 8.37
CA ASN A 114 -8.55 -0.39 9.27
C ASN A 114 -9.89 -0.73 8.58
N ILE A 115 -9.84 -1.68 7.64
CA ILE A 115 -11.02 -2.13 6.90
C ILE A 115 -11.98 -2.96 7.80
N LEU A 116 -11.48 -3.51 8.90
CA LEU A 116 -12.17 -4.52 9.73
C LEU A 116 -12.56 -4.05 11.13
N GLY A 117 -12.37 -2.77 11.47
CA GLY A 117 -12.65 -2.25 12.80
C GLY A 117 -14.05 -1.64 12.95
N LEU A 118 -14.40 -1.29 14.19
CA LEU A 118 -15.63 -0.55 14.52
C LEU A 118 -15.56 0.92 14.03
N SER A 119 -14.39 1.38 13.61
CA SER A 119 -14.16 2.74 13.09
C SER A 119 -13.40 2.64 11.76
N PRO A 120 -14.05 2.17 10.68
CA PRO A 120 -13.40 2.07 9.37
C PRO A 120 -13.04 3.47 8.84
N GLY A 121 -11.94 3.56 8.09
CA GLY A 121 -11.50 4.81 7.48
C GLY A 121 -10.70 5.73 8.41
N ILE A 122 -10.21 5.23 9.54
CA ILE A 122 -9.30 5.97 10.42
C ILE A 122 -7.91 5.31 10.36
N ASP A 123 -6.91 6.06 9.88
CA ASP A 123 -5.50 5.66 9.92
C ASP A 123 -4.91 5.98 11.30
N GLN A 124 -5.08 5.04 12.23
CA GLN A 124 -4.60 5.18 13.61
C GLN A 124 -3.10 4.94 13.70
N ILE A 125 -2.43 5.77 14.50
CA ILE A 125 -1.02 5.58 14.84
C ILE A 125 -0.84 4.26 15.60
N GLY A 126 0.06 3.41 15.06
CA GLY A 126 0.34 2.09 15.64
C GLY A 126 -0.74 1.04 15.40
N GLY A 127 -1.77 1.35 14.61
CA GLY A 127 -2.90 0.44 14.39
C GLY A 127 -2.63 -0.64 13.34
N ILE A 128 -1.98 -0.31 12.23
CA ILE A 128 -1.79 -1.24 11.10
C ILE A 128 -0.37 -1.16 10.57
N TYR A 129 0.24 -2.32 10.41
CA TYR A 129 1.50 -2.43 9.69
C TYR A 129 1.23 -2.35 8.18
N PRO A 130 1.96 -1.53 7.43
CA PRO A 130 1.74 -1.41 5.99
C PRO A 130 2.00 -2.73 5.27
N SER A 131 1.31 -2.93 4.14
CA SER A 131 1.50 -4.13 3.31
C SER A 131 2.95 -4.25 2.87
N THR A 132 3.56 -5.41 3.14
CA THR A 132 4.95 -5.67 2.74
C THR A 132 5.02 -6.13 1.29
N ARG A 133 6.01 -5.61 0.57
CA ARG A 133 6.35 -6.09 -0.76
C ARG A 133 7.19 -7.35 -0.64
N SER A 134 6.84 -8.40 -1.41
CA SER A 134 7.65 -9.62 -1.45
C SER A 134 7.90 -10.08 -2.88
N ILE A 135 9.09 -10.65 -3.10
CA ILE A 135 9.48 -11.25 -4.37
C ILE A 135 9.91 -12.67 -4.08
N SER A 136 9.34 -13.62 -4.81
CA SER A 136 9.62 -15.04 -4.69
C SER A 136 10.09 -15.59 -6.03
N VAL A 137 11.07 -16.48 -5.97
CA VAL A 137 11.54 -17.26 -7.13
C VAL A 137 11.32 -18.73 -6.81
N GLY A 138 10.81 -19.48 -7.76
CA GLY A 138 10.51 -20.89 -7.53
C GLY A 138 10.66 -21.74 -8.78
N VAL A 139 10.72 -23.04 -8.52
CA VAL A 139 10.77 -24.09 -9.54
C VAL A 139 9.65 -25.08 -9.25
N GLN A 140 8.88 -25.39 -10.27
CA GLN A 140 7.79 -26.37 -10.21
C GLN A 140 8.11 -27.52 -11.15
N LEU A 141 8.08 -28.72 -10.61
CA LEU A 141 8.29 -29.97 -11.35
C LEU A 141 6.95 -30.72 -11.44
N SER A 142 6.56 -31.08 -12.66
CA SER A 142 5.43 -31.98 -12.92
C SER A 142 5.99 -33.33 -13.42
N LEU A 143 5.57 -34.43 -12.78
CA LEU A 143 5.89 -35.78 -13.14
C LEU A 143 4.70 -36.44 -13.85
N PHE A 144 4.98 -37.44 -14.70
CA PHE A 144 3.93 -38.27 -15.31
C PHE A 144 3.28 -39.19 -14.28
#